data_97ccdd71973ef7d2b76a9e1eb996a4cb
#
_entry.id   97ccdd71973ef7d2b76a9e1eb996a4cb
#
_cell.length_a   1.000
_cell.length_b   1.000
_cell.length_c   1.000
_cell.angle_alpha   90.00
_cell.angle_beta   90.00
_cell.angle_gamma   90.00
#
_symmetry.space_group_name_H-M   'P 1'
#
loop_
_entity.id
_entity.type
_entity.pdbx_description
1 polymer ?
#
loop_
_entity_poly.entity_id
_entity_poly.type
_entity_poly.pdbx_seq_one_letter_code
_entity_poly.pdbx_strand_id
1 'polypeptide(L)'
;SWNKLTQDELKKSIGYFNQAIEKNPKYALAYAGLANSYLILGANDLSPQETYPKARDFAKKALELDDTLAEAHYAMAATNYYYDWNLPEAEKELHRTLEINPNYAMAYSLRGNVRLAKGQTNEAISEIQRALDLDPFSLLFNNRLSSAYYYARDYNRALSQIQKTLALDGEASFLYSDMGLVYAQMGRYDDALAACQKAIILQKDDPAALVTLGITYALASKKTEAEWVVGTLNQMAKKQYIQPFYFAAIYAALGDRDQAIIWLDKARRERSFIIFLPIDPVFDKIRSDPRYHTLIESMQLQT
;
A
#
# COMPACT_ATOMS: atom_id res chain seq x y z
N SER A 1 10.77 -6.61 -12.35
CA SER A 1 9.51 -5.89 -12.14
C SER A 1 8.80 -6.50 -10.93
N TRP A 2 8.75 -5.78 -9.81
CA TRP A 2 8.18 -6.21 -8.52
C TRP A 2 6.71 -6.65 -8.64
N ASN A 3 5.95 -6.09 -9.56
CA ASN A 3 4.51 -6.33 -9.73
C ASN A 3 4.15 -7.59 -10.52
N LYS A 4 5.13 -8.42 -10.91
CA LYS A 4 4.87 -9.65 -11.68
C LYS A 4 5.36 -10.92 -10.99
N LEU A 5 5.88 -10.83 -9.77
CA LEU A 5 6.26 -12.03 -9.02
C LEU A 5 4.99 -12.69 -8.47
N THR A 6 4.71 -13.88 -8.97
CA THR A 6 3.63 -14.72 -8.44
C THR A 6 3.99 -15.25 -7.05
N GLN A 7 2.98 -15.60 -6.25
CA GLN A 7 3.20 -16.22 -4.93
C GLN A 7 4.12 -17.45 -5.02
N ASP A 8 4.03 -18.22 -6.11
CA ASP A 8 4.86 -19.40 -6.31
C ASP A 8 6.33 -19.04 -6.60
N GLU A 9 6.57 -17.96 -7.35
CA GLU A 9 7.94 -17.46 -7.58
C GLU A 9 8.57 -16.92 -6.31
N LEU A 10 7.81 -16.23 -5.47
CA LEU A 10 8.26 -15.77 -4.16
C LEU A 10 8.58 -16.94 -3.22
N LYS A 11 7.74 -18.00 -3.20
CA LYS A 11 8.03 -19.22 -2.43
C LYS A 11 9.30 -19.92 -2.92
N LYS A 12 9.53 -19.97 -4.24
CA LYS A 12 10.78 -20.49 -4.80
C LYS A 12 11.99 -19.67 -4.41
N SER A 13 11.90 -18.34 -4.49
CA SER A 13 12.96 -17.42 -4.02
C SER A 13 13.31 -17.65 -2.55
N ILE A 14 12.32 -17.75 -1.68
CA ILE A 14 12.51 -18.08 -0.26
C ILE A 14 13.23 -19.43 -0.12
N GLY A 15 12.85 -20.44 -0.90
CA GLY A 15 13.51 -21.75 -0.91
C GLY A 15 14.99 -21.64 -1.28
N TYR A 16 15.34 -20.86 -2.29
CA TYR A 16 16.74 -20.67 -2.70
C TYR A 16 17.56 -19.91 -1.66
N PHE A 17 17.01 -18.86 -1.01
CA PHE A 17 17.70 -18.16 0.06
C PHE A 17 17.93 -19.06 1.27
N ASN A 18 16.96 -19.90 1.66
CA ASN A 18 17.14 -20.87 2.74
C ASN A 18 18.25 -21.86 2.43
N GLN A 19 18.28 -22.42 1.21
CA GLN A 19 19.39 -23.33 0.79
C GLN A 19 20.76 -22.63 0.81
N ALA A 20 20.81 -21.34 0.45
CA ALA A 20 22.03 -20.55 0.52
C ALA A 20 22.52 -20.39 1.98
N ILE A 21 21.59 -20.13 2.91
CA ILE A 21 21.86 -20.01 4.34
C ILE A 21 22.30 -21.35 4.95
N GLU A 22 21.68 -22.46 4.55
CA GLU A 22 22.11 -23.81 4.98
C GLU A 22 23.56 -24.10 4.60
N LYS A 23 23.97 -23.68 3.38
CA LYS A 23 25.36 -23.83 2.91
C LYS A 23 26.32 -22.85 3.55
N ASN A 24 25.88 -21.61 3.81
CA ASN A 24 26.67 -20.58 4.43
C ASN A 24 25.81 -19.74 5.41
N PRO A 25 25.76 -20.12 6.71
CA PRO A 25 24.97 -19.39 7.72
C PRO A 25 25.42 -17.94 7.96
N LYS A 26 26.54 -17.50 7.39
CA LYS A 26 27.02 -16.11 7.46
C LYS A 26 26.75 -15.33 6.17
N TYR A 27 25.92 -15.84 5.25
CA TYR A 27 25.62 -15.15 3.99
C TYR A 27 24.57 -14.05 4.20
N ALA A 28 25.01 -12.87 4.60
CA ALA A 28 24.16 -11.73 4.94
C ALA A 28 23.15 -11.35 3.85
N LEU A 29 23.55 -11.34 2.55
CA LEU A 29 22.66 -11.04 1.43
C LEU A 29 21.51 -12.04 1.30
N ALA A 30 21.65 -13.30 1.68
CA ALA A 30 20.56 -14.26 1.64
C ALA A 30 19.49 -13.93 2.69
N TYR A 31 19.89 -13.47 3.87
CA TYR A 31 18.95 -12.98 4.88
C TYR A 31 18.25 -11.70 4.43
N ALA A 32 18.95 -10.75 3.81
CA ALA A 32 18.32 -9.56 3.22
C ALA A 32 17.31 -9.93 2.11
N GLY A 33 17.64 -10.94 1.29
CA GLY A 33 16.75 -11.49 0.28
C GLY A 33 15.48 -12.11 0.87
N LEU A 34 15.59 -12.86 1.98
CA LEU A 34 14.43 -13.37 2.73
C LEU A 34 13.58 -12.23 3.27
N ALA A 35 14.21 -11.22 3.90
CA ALA A 35 13.49 -10.06 4.43
C ALA A 35 12.64 -9.40 3.35
N ASN A 36 13.23 -9.11 2.18
CA ASN A 36 12.52 -8.50 1.06
C ASN A 36 11.41 -9.41 0.49
N SER A 37 11.63 -10.73 0.43
CA SER A 37 10.59 -11.67 -0.01
C SER A 37 9.38 -11.67 0.92
N TYR A 38 9.58 -11.63 2.23
CA TYR A 38 8.48 -11.53 3.20
C TYR A 38 7.77 -10.18 3.18
N LEU A 39 8.46 -9.08 2.87
CA LEU A 39 7.81 -7.78 2.64
C LEU A 39 6.81 -7.84 1.47
N ILE A 40 7.21 -8.48 0.36
CA ILE A 40 6.35 -8.60 -0.82
C ILE A 40 5.13 -9.47 -0.51
N LEU A 41 5.31 -10.60 0.20
CA LEU A 41 4.21 -11.47 0.60
C LEU A 41 3.20 -10.74 1.50
N GLY A 42 3.68 -9.92 2.43
CA GLY A 42 2.81 -9.13 3.32
C GLY A 42 2.06 -8.00 2.63
N ALA A 43 2.60 -7.49 1.53
CA ALA A 43 1.94 -6.45 0.75
C ALA A 43 0.77 -6.99 -0.09
N ASN A 44 0.81 -8.27 -0.52
CA ASN A 44 -0.08 -8.79 -1.54
C ASN A 44 -0.97 -9.95 -1.06
N ASP A 45 -0.44 -10.93 -0.32
CA ASP A 45 -1.08 -12.24 -0.24
C ASP A 45 -1.36 -12.75 1.16
N LEU A 46 -0.57 -12.34 2.15
CA LEU A 46 -0.63 -12.88 3.50
C LEU A 46 -0.91 -11.79 4.54
N SER A 47 -1.38 -12.23 5.71
CA SER A 47 -1.59 -11.34 6.84
C SER A 47 -0.31 -10.58 7.21
N PRO A 48 -0.38 -9.26 7.46
CA PRO A 48 0.76 -8.48 7.93
C PRO A 48 1.42 -9.09 9.17
N GLN A 49 0.64 -9.65 10.09
CA GLN A 49 1.12 -10.28 11.33
C GLN A 49 1.94 -11.54 11.09
N GLU A 50 1.77 -12.22 9.95
CA GLU A 50 2.53 -13.42 9.60
C GLU A 50 3.85 -13.12 8.88
N THR A 51 3.93 -11.99 8.21
CA THR A 51 5.02 -11.71 7.27
C THR A 51 6.00 -10.64 7.75
N TYR A 52 5.53 -9.50 8.22
CA TYR A 52 6.43 -8.40 8.62
C TYR A 52 7.34 -8.71 9.81
N PRO A 53 6.91 -9.46 10.86
CA PRO A 53 7.83 -9.89 11.92
C PRO A 53 9.00 -10.71 11.38
N LYS A 54 8.72 -11.64 10.43
CA LYS A 54 9.77 -12.45 9.78
C LYS A 54 10.70 -11.59 8.94
N ALA A 55 10.14 -10.64 8.16
CA ALA A 55 10.94 -9.70 7.38
C ALA A 55 11.92 -8.93 8.29
N ARG A 56 11.45 -8.46 9.45
CA ARG A 56 12.27 -7.79 10.46
C ARG A 56 13.38 -8.67 11.00
N ASP A 57 13.06 -9.89 11.41
CA ASP A 57 14.02 -10.80 12.00
C ASP A 57 15.14 -11.14 11.00
N PHE A 58 14.78 -11.38 9.75
CA PHE A 58 15.77 -11.62 8.70
C PHE A 58 16.59 -10.37 8.37
N ALA A 59 15.98 -9.18 8.33
CA ALA A 59 16.72 -7.93 8.14
C ALA A 59 17.69 -7.66 9.26
N LYS A 60 17.30 -7.84 10.54
CA LYS A 60 18.19 -7.74 11.70
C LYS A 60 19.34 -8.72 11.57
N LYS A 61 19.05 -9.98 11.20
CA LYS A 61 20.10 -10.99 11.04
C LYS A 61 21.08 -10.64 9.92
N ALA A 62 20.62 -10.05 8.82
CA ALA A 62 21.47 -9.55 7.76
C ALA A 62 22.40 -8.44 8.28
N LEU A 63 21.88 -7.46 9.03
CA LEU A 63 22.65 -6.34 9.60
C LEU A 63 23.63 -6.76 10.70
N GLU A 64 23.32 -7.81 11.48
CA GLU A 64 24.28 -8.39 12.43
C GLU A 64 25.50 -9.00 11.73
N LEU A 65 25.33 -9.47 10.50
CA LEU A 65 26.41 -10.09 9.71
C LEU A 65 27.16 -9.06 8.84
N ASP A 66 26.44 -8.07 8.34
CA ASP A 66 26.96 -6.99 7.50
C ASP A 66 26.04 -5.76 7.60
N ASP A 67 26.48 -4.74 8.32
CA ASP A 67 25.75 -3.49 8.55
C ASP A 67 25.86 -2.48 7.38
N THR A 68 26.51 -2.87 6.30
CA THR A 68 26.66 -2.07 5.07
C THR A 68 25.68 -2.50 3.97
N LEU A 69 24.70 -3.36 4.27
CA LEU A 69 23.71 -3.82 3.31
C LEU A 69 22.53 -2.86 3.19
N ALA A 70 22.50 -2.10 2.10
CA ALA A 70 21.37 -1.18 1.79
C ALA A 70 20.03 -1.89 1.75
N GLU A 71 19.97 -3.11 1.23
CA GLU A 71 18.75 -3.94 1.14
C GLU A 71 18.20 -4.31 2.52
N ALA A 72 19.05 -4.55 3.50
CA ALA A 72 18.63 -4.88 4.86
C ALA A 72 18.11 -3.65 5.61
N HIS A 73 18.78 -2.50 5.49
CA HIS A 73 18.29 -1.22 6.01
C HIS A 73 16.95 -0.84 5.37
N TYR A 74 16.80 -1.01 4.04
CA TYR A 74 15.53 -0.81 3.37
C TYR A 74 14.42 -1.73 3.92
N ALA A 75 14.73 -3.00 4.18
CA ALA A 75 13.76 -3.94 4.75
C ALA A 75 13.34 -3.54 6.17
N MET A 76 14.27 -3.03 7.00
CA MET A 76 13.93 -2.44 8.31
C MET A 76 13.03 -1.22 8.16
N ALA A 77 13.37 -0.30 7.26
CA ALA A 77 12.55 0.88 6.98
C ALA A 77 11.14 0.51 6.53
N ALA A 78 11.01 -0.43 5.59
CA ALA A 78 9.73 -0.90 5.09
C ALA A 78 8.88 -1.55 6.19
N THR A 79 9.49 -2.33 7.07
CA THR A 79 8.78 -2.94 8.21
C THR A 79 8.30 -1.87 9.20
N ASN A 80 9.16 -0.90 9.54
CA ASN A 80 8.78 0.22 10.40
C ASN A 80 7.62 1.03 9.80
N TYR A 81 7.62 1.22 8.49
CA TYR A 81 6.57 1.96 7.79
C TYR A 81 5.25 1.18 7.67
N TYR A 82 5.29 -0.05 7.11
CA TYR A 82 4.07 -0.78 6.77
C TYR A 82 3.41 -1.46 7.98
N TYR A 83 4.19 -1.85 8.98
CA TYR A 83 3.71 -2.66 10.09
C TYR A 83 3.73 -1.94 11.44
N ASP A 84 4.83 -1.29 11.79
CA ASP A 84 4.95 -0.60 13.08
C ASP A 84 4.33 0.80 13.07
N TRP A 85 4.18 1.40 11.89
CA TRP A 85 3.81 2.80 11.68
C TRP A 85 4.76 3.78 12.36
N ASN A 86 5.99 3.35 12.56
CA ASN A 86 7.06 4.13 13.16
C ASN A 86 7.80 4.94 12.07
N LEU A 87 7.21 6.09 11.70
CA LEU A 87 7.76 6.95 10.65
C LEU A 87 9.16 7.50 10.95
N PRO A 88 9.50 7.91 12.19
CA PRO A 88 10.84 8.38 12.51
C PRO A 88 11.91 7.30 12.27
N GLU A 89 11.69 6.07 12.73
CA GLU A 89 12.64 5.00 12.54
C GLU A 89 12.72 4.55 11.07
N ALA A 90 11.57 4.58 10.35
CA ALA A 90 11.58 4.35 8.90
C ALA A 90 12.44 5.38 8.16
N GLU A 91 12.34 6.67 8.49
CA GLU A 91 13.19 7.72 7.90
C GLU A 91 14.68 7.51 8.18
N LYS A 92 15.03 7.15 9.40
CA LYS A 92 16.42 6.88 9.80
C LYS A 92 17.01 5.73 8.97
N GLU A 93 16.29 4.63 8.84
CA GLU A 93 16.74 3.47 8.07
C GLU A 93 16.82 3.78 6.56
N LEU A 94 15.88 4.60 6.02
CA LEU A 94 15.93 5.08 4.64
C LEU A 94 17.13 6.01 4.40
N HIS A 95 17.45 6.86 5.37
CA HIS A 95 18.65 7.70 5.27
C HIS A 95 19.89 6.80 5.15
N ARG A 96 20.02 5.79 6.05
CA ARG A 96 21.13 4.85 6.02
C ARG A 96 21.21 4.06 4.71
N THR A 97 20.07 3.61 4.20
CA THR A 97 19.98 2.96 2.87
C THR A 97 20.59 3.82 1.77
N LEU A 98 20.23 5.13 1.75
CA LEU A 98 20.66 6.06 0.70
C LEU A 98 22.09 6.57 0.89
N GLU A 99 22.65 6.57 2.12
CA GLU A 99 24.07 6.78 2.37
C GLU A 99 24.91 5.66 1.76
N ILE A 100 24.46 4.41 1.92
CA ILE A 100 25.17 3.23 1.42
C ILE A 100 24.98 3.13 -0.11
N ASN A 101 23.74 3.28 -0.60
CA ASN A 101 23.43 3.22 -2.03
C ASN A 101 22.57 4.42 -2.46
N PRO A 102 23.19 5.52 -2.95
CA PRO A 102 22.47 6.72 -3.41
C PRO A 102 21.54 6.50 -4.62
N ASN A 103 21.63 5.34 -5.29
CA ASN A 103 20.79 5.00 -6.43
C ASN A 103 19.70 3.97 -6.08
N TYR A 104 19.40 3.76 -4.79
CA TYR A 104 18.37 2.83 -4.36
C TYR A 104 16.97 3.43 -4.59
N ALA A 105 16.41 3.25 -5.79
CA ALA A 105 15.15 3.86 -6.21
C ALA A 105 13.97 3.55 -5.26
N MET A 106 13.90 2.30 -4.74
CA MET A 106 12.86 1.90 -3.78
C MET A 106 12.91 2.71 -2.48
N ALA A 107 14.11 3.13 -2.03
CA ALA A 107 14.24 3.93 -0.82
C ALA A 107 13.70 5.36 -1.03
N TYR A 108 13.97 5.98 -2.16
CA TYR A 108 13.35 7.27 -2.53
C TYR A 108 11.82 7.15 -2.58
N SER A 109 11.32 6.12 -3.24
CA SER A 109 9.88 5.88 -3.35
C SER A 109 9.21 5.66 -1.98
N LEU A 110 9.84 4.91 -1.07
CA LEU A 110 9.32 4.70 0.29
C LEU A 110 9.44 5.97 1.14
N ARG A 111 10.53 6.73 1.00
CA ARG A 111 10.70 8.02 1.67
C ARG A 111 9.63 9.02 1.25
N GLY A 112 9.26 9.00 -0.04
CA GLY A 112 8.11 9.76 -0.54
C GLY A 112 6.81 9.37 0.17
N ASN A 113 6.55 8.09 0.35
CA ASN A 113 5.37 7.64 1.10
C ASN A 113 5.40 8.04 2.59
N VAL A 114 6.58 8.00 3.22
CA VAL A 114 6.75 8.49 4.60
C VAL A 114 6.44 9.99 4.68
N ARG A 115 6.97 10.79 3.75
CA ARG A 115 6.66 12.24 3.65
C ARG A 115 5.17 12.48 3.45
N LEU A 116 4.54 11.70 2.58
CA LEU A 116 3.10 11.81 2.32
C LEU A 116 2.27 11.50 3.57
N ALA A 117 2.60 10.44 4.31
CA ALA A 117 1.94 10.09 5.57
C ALA A 117 2.09 11.19 6.65
N LYS A 118 3.15 12.01 6.56
CA LYS A 118 3.38 13.21 7.41
C LYS A 118 2.73 14.48 6.85
N GLY A 119 1.90 14.39 5.80
CA GLY A 119 1.28 15.55 5.15
C GLY A 119 2.23 16.42 4.32
N GLN A 120 3.48 16.01 4.13
CA GLN A 120 4.52 16.73 3.39
C GLN A 120 4.43 16.40 1.90
N THR A 121 3.35 16.83 1.26
CA THR A 121 2.99 16.39 -0.11
C THR A 121 3.99 16.79 -1.18
N ASN A 122 4.52 18.02 -1.14
CA ASN A 122 5.48 18.49 -2.15
C ASN A 122 6.80 17.72 -2.08
N GLU A 123 7.30 17.49 -0.88
CA GLU A 123 8.49 16.68 -0.63
C GLU A 123 8.26 15.23 -1.04
N ALA A 124 7.07 14.68 -0.76
CA ALA A 124 6.70 13.33 -1.19
C ALA A 124 6.76 13.17 -2.72
N ILE A 125 6.18 14.11 -3.46
CA ILE A 125 6.21 14.14 -4.93
C ILE A 125 7.65 14.21 -5.44
N SER A 126 8.49 15.07 -4.84
CA SER A 126 9.91 15.21 -5.22
C SER A 126 10.69 13.90 -5.02
N GLU A 127 10.48 13.22 -3.89
CA GLU A 127 11.14 11.94 -3.60
C GLU A 127 10.70 10.83 -4.57
N ILE A 128 9.40 10.74 -4.86
CA ILE A 128 8.88 9.75 -5.81
C ILE A 128 9.38 10.06 -7.24
N GLN A 129 9.48 11.35 -7.60
CA GLN A 129 10.07 11.75 -8.88
C GLN A 129 11.53 11.32 -8.96
N ARG A 130 12.30 11.43 -7.88
CA ARG A 130 13.68 10.94 -7.85
C ARG A 130 13.76 9.42 -8.07
N ALA A 131 12.81 8.64 -7.54
CA ALA A 131 12.73 7.21 -7.84
C ALA A 131 12.44 6.95 -9.34
N LEU A 132 11.56 7.75 -9.95
CA LEU A 132 11.26 7.68 -11.39
C LEU A 132 12.43 8.11 -12.27
N ASP A 133 13.26 9.06 -11.86
CA ASP A 133 14.47 9.43 -12.59
C ASP A 133 15.46 8.25 -12.68
N LEU A 134 15.45 7.38 -11.66
CA LEU A 134 16.28 6.17 -11.62
C LEU A 134 15.66 4.98 -12.38
N ASP A 135 14.33 4.86 -12.38
CA ASP A 135 13.57 3.83 -13.12
C ASP A 135 12.26 4.40 -13.68
N PRO A 136 12.30 5.06 -14.86
CA PRO A 136 11.16 5.75 -15.45
C PRO A 136 10.00 4.82 -15.86
N PHE A 137 10.30 3.54 -16.09
CA PHE A 137 9.31 2.55 -16.54
C PHE A 137 8.71 1.72 -15.42
N SER A 138 9.08 1.99 -14.17
CA SER A 138 8.51 1.30 -13.01
C SER A 138 7.03 1.63 -12.87
N LEU A 139 6.16 0.63 -13.04
CA LEU A 139 4.72 0.77 -12.78
C LEU A 139 4.46 1.18 -11.33
N LEU A 140 5.26 0.64 -10.38
CA LEU A 140 5.13 0.95 -8.96
C LEU A 140 5.39 2.43 -8.67
N PHE A 141 6.46 3.01 -9.21
CA PHE A 141 6.80 4.40 -8.92
C PHE A 141 5.85 5.37 -9.61
N ASN A 142 5.43 5.05 -10.85
CA ASN A 142 4.40 5.80 -11.55
C ASN A 142 3.06 5.77 -10.81
N ASN A 143 2.65 4.61 -10.28
CA ASN A 143 1.46 4.47 -9.46
C ASN A 143 1.57 5.27 -8.14
N ARG A 144 2.72 5.22 -7.45
CA ARG A 144 2.93 6.01 -6.23
C ARG A 144 2.86 7.52 -6.47
N LEU A 145 3.32 7.97 -7.64
CA LEU A 145 3.19 9.38 -8.02
C LEU A 145 1.72 9.76 -8.24
N SER A 146 0.93 8.91 -8.91
CA SER A 146 -0.51 9.15 -9.05
C SER A 146 -1.24 9.14 -7.70
N SER A 147 -0.87 8.23 -6.80
CA SER A 147 -1.41 8.20 -5.43
C SER A 147 -1.05 9.45 -4.63
N ALA A 148 0.19 9.97 -4.77
CA ALA A 148 0.58 11.22 -4.13
C ALA A 148 -0.28 12.40 -4.60
N TYR A 149 -0.58 12.49 -5.90
CA TYR A 149 -1.51 13.48 -6.43
C TYR A 149 -2.95 13.27 -5.92
N TYR A 150 -3.41 12.02 -5.81
CA TYR A 150 -4.72 11.70 -5.26
C TYR A 150 -4.88 12.18 -3.81
N TYR A 151 -3.91 11.88 -2.95
CA TYR A 151 -3.93 12.33 -1.55
C TYR A 151 -3.74 13.85 -1.42
N ALA A 152 -3.05 14.47 -2.38
CA ALA A 152 -2.99 15.94 -2.52
C ALA A 152 -4.30 16.56 -3.01
N ARG A 153 -5.30 15.75 -3.36
CA ARG A 153 -6.57 16.15 -4.01
C ARG A 153 -6.38 16.81 -5.39
N ASP A 154 -5.21 16.63 -5.99
CA ASP A 154 -4.95 17.04 -7.37
C ASP A 154 -5.35 15.92 -8.33
N TYR A 155 -6.66 15.73 -8.42
CA TYR A 155 -7.24 14.64 -9.19
C TYR A 155 -6.92 14.69 -10.68
N ASN A 156 -6.72 15.90 -11.24
CA ASN A 156 -6.36 16.05 -12.64
C ASN A 156 -4.95 15.52 -12.91
N ARG A 157 -3.96 15.86 -12.05
CA ARG A 157 -2.61 15.30 -12.17
C ARG A 157 -2.59 13.80 -11.87
N ALA A 158 -3.40 13.33 -10.92
CA ALA A 158 -3.55 11.90 -10.65
C ALA A 158 -4.03 11.14 -11.89
N LEU A 159 -5.11 11.58 -12.55
CA LEU A 159 -5.60 10.97 -13.80
C LEU A 159 -4.59 11.01 -14.93
N SER A 160 -3.92 12.16 -15.12
CA SER A 160 -2.88 12.28 -16.15
C SER A 160 -1.74 11.29 -15.91
N GLN A 161 -1.32 11.12 -14.67
CA GLN A 161 -0.26 10.17 -14.31
C GLN A 161 -0.72 8.71 -14.50
N ILE A 162 -1.95 8.36 -14.12
CA ILE A 162 -2.52 7.02 -14.36
C ILE A 162 -2.56 6.73 -15.86
N GLN A 163 -3.01 7.67 -16.68
CA GLN A 163 -3.05 7.50 -18.14
C GLN A 163 -1.67 7.28 -18.76
N LYS A 164 -0.65 8.01 -18.29
CA LYS A 164 0.74 7.78 -18.70
C LYS A 164 1.23 6.39 -18.31
N THR A 165 0.84 5.92 -17.12
CA THR A 165 1.23 4.59 -16.62
C THR A 165 0.53 3.48 -17.42
N LEU A 166 -0.75 3.66 -17.78
CA LEU A 166 -1.50 2.74 -18.64
C LEU A 166 -0.89 2.64 -20.05
N ALA A 167 -0.19 3.66 -20.53
CA ALA A 167 0.55 3.58 -21.79
C ALA A 167 1.78 2.65 -21.69
N LEU A 168 2.28 2.38 -20.47
CA LEU A 168 3.36 1.41 -20.23
C LEU A 168 2.83 -0.03 -20.10
N ASP A 169 1.66 -0.22 -19.47
CA ASP A 169 0.98 -1.49 -19.32
C ASP A 169 -0.54 -1.27 -19.27
N GLY A 170 -1.20 -1.42 -20.41
CA GLY A 170 -2.65 -1.22 -20.57
C GLY A 170 -3.52 -2.28 -19.89
N GLU A 171 -2.94 -3.36 -19.38
CA GLU A 171 -3.65 -4.45 -18.71
C GLU A 171 -3.46 -4.45 -17.18
N ALA A 172 -2.81 -3.44 -16.62
CA ALA A 172 -2.65 -3.29 -15.17
C ALA A 172 -3.98 -2.94 -14.50
N SER A 173 -4.70 -3.95 -14.00
CA SER A 173 -6.06 -3.84 -13.41
C SER A 173 -6.12 -2.79 -12.29
N PHE A 174 -5.10 -2.73 -11.43
CA PHE A 174 -5.03 -1.80 -10.30
C PHE A 174 -5.07 -0.32 -10.74
N LEU A 175 -4.52 0.02 -11.93
CA LEU A 175 -4.58 1.39 -12.45
C LEU A 175 -6.00 1.82 -12.82
N TYR A 176 -6.83 0.89 -13.28
CA TYR A 176 -8.24 1.16 -13.51
C TYR A 176 -9.02 1.30 -12.21
N SER A 177 -8.65 0.56 -11.15
CA SER A 177 -9.21 0.76 -9.80
C SER A 177 -8.86 2.16 -9.27
N ASP A 178 -7.59 2.57 -9.39
CA ASP A 178 -7.15 3.91 -8.97
C ASP A 178 -7.86 5.01 -9.77
N MET A 179 -8.00 4.82 -11.10
CA MET A 179 -8.76 5.74 -11.97
C MET A 179 -10.22 5.86 -11.51
N GLY A 180 -10.84 4.73 -11.18
CA GLY A 180 -12.20 4.68 -10.64
C GLY A 180 -12.33 5.48 -9.34
N LEU A 181 -11.36 5.30 -8.42
CA LEU A 181 -11.36 6.04 -7.16
C LEU A 181 -11.20 7.55 -7.37
N VAL A 182 -10.29 7.96 -8.28
CA VAL A 182 -10.10 9.38 -8.62
C VAL A 182 -11.37 9.98 -9.22
N TYR A 183 -12.01 9.30 -10.20
CA TYR A 183 -13.26 9.76 -10.79
C TYR A 183 -14.40 9.84 -9.76
N ALA A 184 -14.48 8.87 -8.84
CA ALA A 184 -15.48 8.89 -7.77
C ALA A 184 -15.32 10.11 -6.85
N GLN A 185 -14.09 10.49 -6.50
CA GLN A 185 -13.80 11.69 -5.70
C GLN A 185 -14.10 13.00 -6.46
N MET A 186 -14.04 12.96 -7.80
CA MET A 186 -14.45 14.09 -8.66
C MET A 186 -15.98 14.18 -8.87
N GLY A 187 -16.75 13.23 -8.35
CA GLY A 187 -18.19 13.13 -8.60
C GLY A 187 -18.55 12.60 -10.00
N ARG A 188 -17.58 12.09 -10.75
CA ARG A 188 -17.75 11.52 -12.10
C ARG A 188 -18.08 10.04 -12.00
N TYR A 189 -19.25 9.73 -11.45
CA TYR A 189 -19.61 8.36 -11.07
C TYR A 189 -19.75 7.39 -12.25
N ASP A 190 -20.23 7.83 -13.41
CA ASP A 190 -20.34 6.96 -14.59
C ASP A 190 -18.95 6.56 -15.11
N ASP A 191 -18.00 7.49 -15.15
CA ASP A 191 -16.61 7.21 -15.51
C ASP A 191 -15.94 6.29 -14.47
N ALA A 192 -16.24 6.51 -13.18
CA ALA A 192 -15.73 5.67 -12.10
C ALA A 192 -16.23 4.22 -12.21
N LEU A 193 -17.54 4.03 -12.49
CA LEU A 193 -18.13 2.71 -12.68
C LEU A 193 -17.54 1.99 -13.90
N ALA A 194 -17.33 2.69 -15.01
CA ALA A 194 -16.71 2.13 -16.21
C ALA A 194 -15.26 1.67 -15.93
N ALA A 195 -14.49 2.47 -15.19
CA ALA A 195 -13.13 2.12 -14.77
C ALA A 195 -13.13 0.90 -13.84
N CYS A 196 -14.01 0.85 -12.83
CA CYS A 196 -14.14 -0.31 -11.93
C CYS A 196 -14.51 -1.59 -12.71
N GLN A 197 -15.44 -1.50 -13.66
CA GLN A 197 -15.81 -2.64 -14.52
C GLN A 197 -14.61 -3.14 -15.33
N LYS A 198 -13.80 -2.24 -15.88
CA LYS A 198 -12.59 -2.62 -16.60
C LYS A 198 -11.56 -3.31 -15.69
N ALA A 199 -11.37 -2.83 -14.46
CA ALA A 199 -10.50 -3.48 -13.48
C ALA A 199 -10.96 -4.91 -13.18
N ILE A 200 -12.26 -5.11 -12.93
CA ILE A 200 -12.86 -6.43 -12.63
C ILE A 200 -12.77 -7.39 -13.83
N ILE A 201 -12.89 -6.88 -15.06
CA ILE A 201 -12.74 -7.71 -16.27
C ILE A 201 -11.28 -8.18 -16.40
N LEU A 202 -10.31 -7.30 -16.13
CA LEU A 202 -8.88 -7.62 -16.24
C LEU A 202 -8.42 -8.57 -15.13
N GLN A 203 -8.92 -8.39 -13.92
CA GLN A 203 -8.60 -9.25 -12.78
C GLN A 203 -9.87 -9.61 -12.02
N LYS A 204 -10.39 -10.77 -12.36
CA LYS A 204 -11.60 -11.30 -11.74
C LYS A 204 -11.33 -11.64 -10.27
N ASP A 205 -12.33 -11.36 -9.42
CA ASP A 205 -12.27 -11.64 -7.99
C ASP A 205 -11.16 -10.83 -7.22
N ASP A 206 -10.71 -9.69 -7.78
CA ASP A 206 -9.82 -8.77 -7.08
C ASP A 206 -10.58 -7.98 -6.00
N PRO A 207 -10.27 -8.16 -4.70
CA PRO A 207 -10.94 -7.42 -3.63
C PRO A 207 -10.76 -5.91 -3.75
N ALA A 208 -9.60 -5.42 -4.23
CA ALA A 208 -9.33 -4.00 -4.36
C ALA A 208 -10.23 -3.32 -5.40
N ALA A 209 -10.47 -3.97 -6.55
CA ALA A 209 -11.39 -3.48 -7.57
C ALA A 209 -12.84 -3.44 -7.05
N LEU A 210 -13.26 -4.46 -6.28
CA LEU A 210 -14.57 -4.49 -5.64
C LEU A 210 -14.73 -3.38 -4.60
N VAL A 211 -13.70 -3.10 -3.81
CA VAL A 211 -13.72 -1.99 -2.83
C VAL A 211 -13.92 -0.65 -3.52
N THR A 212 -13.17 -0.39 -4.60
CA THR A 212 -13.35 0.85 -5.37
C THR A 212 -14.77 0.97 -5.94
N LEU A 213 -15.35 -0.13 -6.42
CA LEU A 213 -16.74 -0.18 -6.86
C LEU A 213 -17.72 0.15 -5.70
N GLY A 214 -17.51 -0.43 -4.53
CA GLY A 214 -18.30 -0.17 -3.32
C GLY A 214 -18.22 1.28 -2.86
N ILE A 215 -17.03 1.86 -2.85
CA ILE A 215 -16.80 3.29 -2.55
C ILE A 215 -17.53 4.16 -3.59
N THR A 216 -17.43 3.82 -4.88
CA THR A 216 -18.10 4.55 -5.96
C THR A 216 -19.60 4.55 -5.79
N TYR A 217 -20.21 3.39 -5.51
CA TYR A 217 -21.65 3.29 -5.22
C TYR A 217 -22.04 4.11 -3.98
N ALA A 218 -21.25 4.04 -2.92
CA ALA A 218 -21.51 4.79 -1.68
C ALA A 218 -21.47 6.32 -1.89
N LEU A 219 -20.48 6.81 -2.65
CA LEU A 219 -20.36 8.24 -2.99
C LEU A 219 -21.47 8.70 -3.95
N ALA A 220 -21.90 7.83 -4.88
CA ALA A 220 -23.03 8.04 -5.78
C ALA A 220 -24.41 7.90 -5.09
N SER A 221 -24.45 7.74 -3.76
CA SER A 221 -25.68 7.54 -2.97
C SER A 221 -26.47 6.26 -3.32
N LYS A 222 -25.83 5.28 -3.94
CA LYS A 222 -26.35 3.96 -4.28
C LYS A 222 -26.10 2.98 -3.13
N LYS A 223 -26.82 3.17 -2.02
CA LYS A 223 -26.57 2.44 -0.75
C LYS A 223 -26.72 0.94 -0.92
N THR A 224 -27.79 0.48 -1.58
CA THR A 224 -28.07 -0.96 -1.76
C THR A 224 -26.95 -1.67 -2.50
N GLU A 225 -26.43 -1.03 -3.56
CA GLU A 225 -25.32 -1.57 -4.34
C GLU A 225 -24.01 -1.59 -3.56
N ALA A 226 -23.75 -0.57 -2.74
CA ALA A 226 -22.59 -0.55 -1.86
C ALA A 226 -22.67 -1.66 -0.79
N GLU A 227 -23.83 -1.89 -0.18
CA GLU A 227 -24.08 -2.97 0.77
C GLU A 227 -23.95 -4.36 0.12
N TRP A 228 -24.36 -4.50 -1.14
CA TRP A 228 -24.13 -5.73 -1.90
C TRP A 228 -22.63 -6.02 -2.06
N VAL A 229 -21.80 -5.01 -2.34
CA VAL A 229 -20.33 -5.19 -2.40
C VAL A 229 -19.79 -5.63 -1.06
N VAL A 230 -20.23 -5.04 0.06
CA VAL A 230 -19.84 -5.47 1.41
C VAL A 230 -20.21 -6.94 1.63
N GLY A 231 -21.41 -7.36 1.22
CA GLY A 231 -21.82 -8.76 1.27
C GLY A 231 -20.91 -9.68 0.47
N THR A 232 -20.53 -9.27 -0.74
CA THR A 232 -19.60 -10.02 -1.60
C THR A 232 -18.23 -10.17 -0.95
N LEU A 233 -17.64 -9.09 -0.42
CA LEU A 233 -16.37 -9.12 0.29
C LEU A 233 -16.42 -10.04 1.52
N ASN A 234 -17.55 -10.05 2.26
CA ASN A 234 -17.76 -10.97 3.38
C ASN A 234 -17.78 -12.46 2.95
N GLN A 235 -18.32 -12.78 1.77
CA GLN A 235 -18.24 -14.15 1.24
C GLN A 235 -16.81 -14.52 0.82
N MET A 236 -16.08 -13.59 0.22
CA MET A 236 -14.66 -13.79 -0.13
C MET A 236 -13.80 -13.99 1.12
N ALA A 237 -14.09 -13.27 2.21
CA ALA A 237 -13.38 -13.37 3.48
C ALA A 237 -13.44 -14.78 4.13
N LYS A 238 -14.38 -15.63 3.70
CA LYS A 238 -14.43 -17.05 4.13
C LYS A 238 -13.38 -17.92 3.46
N LYS A 239 -12.77 -17.46 2.38
CA LYS A 239 -11.84 -18.23 1.55
C LYS A 239 -10.43 -17.65 1.50
N GLN A 240 -10.29 -16.35 1.72
CA GLN A 240 -9.03 -15.63 1.66
C GLN A 240 -9.01 -14.46 2.64
N TYR A 241 -7.82 -13.95 2.96
CA TYR A 241 -7.71 -12.76 3.78
C TYR A 241 -8.23 -11.53 3.02
N ILE A 242 -9.18 -10.83 3.61
CA ILE A 242 -9.69 -9.53 3.13
C ILE A 242 -9.35 -8.49 4.19
N GLN A 243 -8.63 -7.46 3.79
CA GLN A 243 -8.21 -6.41 4.71
C GLN A 243 -9.42 -5.71 5.36
N PRO A 244 -9.48 -5.59 6.68
CA PRO A 244 -10.58 -4.87 7.35
C PRO A 244 -10.73 -3.42 6.89
N PHE A 245 -9.64 -2.79 6.47
CA PHE A 245 -9.64 -1.46 5.89
C PHE A 245 -10.61 -1.31 4.71
N TYR A 246 -10.80 -2.35 3.90
CA TYR A 246 -11.71 -2.34 2.76
C TYR A 246 -13.16 -2.11 3.16
N PHE A 247 -13.60 -2.77 4.21
CA PHE A 247 -14.94 -2.56 4.77
C PHE A 247 -15.07 -1.16 5.38
N ALA A 248 -14.05 -0.71 6.12
CA ALA A 248 -14.02 0.62 6.70
C ALA A 248 -14.18 1.72 5.64
N ALA A 249 -13.49 1.60 4.50
CA ALA A 249 -13.53 2.56 3.42
C ALA A 249 -14.93 2.68 2.80
N ILE A 250 -15.61 1.55 2.56
CA ILE A 250 -16.98 1.56 2.02
C ILE A 250 -17.96 2.19 3.03
N TYR A 251 -17.90 1.82 4.31
CA TYR A 251 -18.76 2.39 5.34
C TYR A 251 -18.49 3.88 5.57
N ALA A 252 -17.22 4.30 5.52
CA ALA A 252 -16.86 5.73 5.58
C ALA A 252 -17.46 6.51 4.41
N ALA A 253 -17.37 5.97 3.19
CA ALA A 253 -17.98 6.58 2.00
C ALA A 253 -19.52 6.63 2.09
N LEU A 254 -20.18 5.64 2.70
CA LEU A 254 -21.60 5.65 3.03
C LEU A 254 -21.95 6.69 4.10
N GLY A 255 -20.99 7.13 4.91
CA GLY A 255 -21.22 7.98 6.09
C GLY A 255 -21.73 7.21 7.31
N ASP A 256 -21.64 5.87 7.30
CA ASP A 256 -21.91 5.03 8.45
C ASP A 256 -20.70 5.05 9.39
N ARG A 257 -20.72 6.02 10.30
CA ARG A 257 -19.62 6.28 11.23
C ARG A 257 -19.33 5.09 12.14
N ASP A 258 -20.37 4.43 12.64
CA ASP A 258 -20.24 3.35 13.61
C ASP A 258 -19.56 2.15 12.97
N GLN A 259 -20.03 1.70 11.81
CA GLN A 259 -19.43 0.60 11.09
C GLN A 259 -18.00 0.94 10.63
N ALA A 260 -17.78 2.16 10.12
CA ALA A 260 -16.45 2.58 9.70
C ALA A 260 -15.44 2.52 10.86
N ILE A 261 -15.79 3.04 12.04
CA ILE A 261 -14.90 3.00 13.23
C ILE A 261 -14.65 1.57 13.72
N ILE A 262 -15.68 0.71 13.74
CA ILE A 262 -15.53 -0.70 14.12
C ILE A 262 -14.51 -1.39 13.21
N TRP A 263 -14.64 -1.21 11.90
CA TRP A 263 -13.75 -1.82 10.92
C TRP A 263 -12.35 -1.19 10.92
N LEU A 264 -12.21 0.12 11.18
CA LEU A 264 -10.92 0.78 11.37
C LEU A 264 -10.18 0.25 12.61
N ASP A 265 -10.88 0.06 13.74
CA ASP A 265 -10.25 -0.53 14.93
C ASP A 265 -9.81 -1.97 14.69
N LYS A 266 -10.60 -2.74 13.94
CA LYS A 266 -10.17 -4.07 13.47
C LYS A 266 -8.95 -3.98 12.57
N ALA A 267 -8.92 -3.05 11.60
CA ALA A 267 -7.79 -2.82 10.71
C ALA A 267 -6.52 -2.47 11.50
N ARG A 268 -6.65 -1.60 12.52
CA ARG A 268 -5.55 -1.25 13.43
C ARG A 268 -5.03 -2.48 14.19
N ARG A 269 -5.92 -3.30 14.76
CA ARG A 269 -5.52 -4.52 15.50
C ARG A 269 -4.84 -5.56 14.61
N GLU A 270 -5.29 -5.70 13.37
CA GLU A 270 -4.71 -6.61 12.38
C GLU A 270 -3.51 -6.03 11.64
N ARG A 271 -3.08 -4.81 11.96
CA ARG A 271 -1.96 -4.12 11.30
C ARG A 271 -2.16 -3.97 9.79
N SER A 272 -3.40 -3.78 9.35
CA SER A 272 -3.70 -3.44 7.95
C SER A 272 -3.03 -2.14 7.54
N PHE A 273 -2.83 -1.98 6.23
CA PHE A 273 -2.22 -0.76 5.69
C PHE A 273 -3.19 0.44 5.78
N ILE A 274 -3.11 1.20 6.88
CA ILE A 274 -3.98 2.35 7.18
C ILE A 274 -3.19 3.66 7.44
N ILE A 275 -1.93 3.69 7.02
CA ILE A 275 -1.01 4.80 7.35
C ILE A 275 -1.43 6.14 6.73
N PHE A 276 -2.18 6.11 5.62
CA PHE A 276 -2.71 7.32 4.97
C PHE A 276 -4.07 7.77 5.51
N LEU A 277 -4.60 7.08 6.52
CA LEU A 277 -5.89 7.41 7.11
C LEU A 277 -6.06 8.91 7.42
N PRO A 278 -5.06 9.64 7.95
CA PRO A 278 -5.20 11.07 8.24
C PRO A 278 -5.49 11.95 7.03
N ILE A 279 -5.06 11.54 5.83
CA ILE A 279 -5.13 12.35 4.60
C ILE A 279 -6.06 11.77 3.53
N ASP A 280 -6.53 10.53 3.68
CA ASP A 280 -7.34 9.85 2.67
C ASP A 280 -8.73 10.51 2.52
N PRO A 281 -9.09 11.00 1.31
CA PRO A 281 -10.38 11.66 1.07
C PRO A 281 -11.59 10.76 1.28
N VAL A 282 -11.46 9.45 1.18
CA VAL A 282 -12.55 8.50 1.41
C VAL A 282 -13.15 8.63 2.81
N PHE A 283 -12.34 9.05 3.79
CA PHE A 283 -12.74 9.18 5.20
C PHE A 283 -13.24 10.58 5.59
N ASP A 284 -13.37 11.52 4.64
CA ASP A 284 -13.77 12.89 4.95
C ASP A 284 -15.11 12.98 5.69
N LYS A 285 -16.09 12.14 5.34
CA LYS A 285 -17.42 12.14 6.01
C LYS A 285 -17.38 11.74 7.49
N ILE A 286 -16.35 11.02 7.90
CA ILE A 286 -16.20 10.56 9.29
C ILE A 286 -15.04 11.25 10.02
N ARG A 287 -14.27 12.11 9.35
CA ARG A 287 -13.09 12.78 9.89
C ARG A 287 -13.39 13.60 11.16
N SER A 288 -14.60 14.17 11.28
CA SER A 288 -15.02 14.93 12.45
C SER A 288 -15.46 14.08 13.66
N ASP A 289 -15.48 12.74 13.54
CA ASP A 289 -15.84 11.85 14.64
C ASP A 289 -14.69 11.79 15.67
N PRO A 290 -14.92 12.06 16.97
CA PRO A 290 -13.86 12.00 17.98
C PRO A 290 -13.15 10.64 18.06
N ARG A 291 -13.87 9.54 17.80
CA ARG A 291 -13.32 8.18 17.79
C ARG A 291 -12.31 8.00 16.67
N TYR A 292 -12.50 8.68 15.53
CA TYR A 292 -11.55 8.67 14.42
C TYR A 292 -10.22 9.32 14.83
N HIS A 293 -10.27 10.47 15.52
CA HIS A 293 -9.07 11.13 16.04
C HIS A 293 -8.34 10.25 17.08
N THR A 294 -9.07 9.68 18.03
CA THR A 294 -8.49 8.76 19.04
C THR A 294 -7.78 7.58 18.36
N LEU A 295 -8.35 7.05 17.29
CA LEU A 295 -7.74 5.95 16.55
C LEU A 295 -6.42 6.39 15.90
N ILE A 296 -6.39 7.53 15.21
CA ILE A 296 -5.17 8.09 14.59
C ILE A 296 -4.09 8.35 15.64
N GLU A 297 -4.44 8.98 16.77
CA GLU A 297 -3.52 9.22 17.87
C GLU A 297 -2.93 7.92 18.43
N SER A 298 -3.75 6.86 18.56
CA SER A 298 -3.29 5.54 19.02
C SER A 298 -2.28 4.87 18.10
N MET A 299 -2.21 5.31 16.84
CA MET A 299 -1.25 4.84 15.83
C MET A 299 0.00 5.73 15.76
N GLN A 300 0.07 6.81 16.54
CA GLN A 300 1.12 7.82 16.50
C GLN A 300 1.26 8.52 15.14
N LEU A 301 0.21 8.48 14.33
CA LEU A 301 0.12 9.17 13.03
C LEU A 301 -0.42 10.59 13.25
N GLN A 302 0.40 11.48 13.81
CA GLN A 302 0.04 12.89 13.92
C GLN A 302 0.46 13.62 12.63
N THR A 303 -0.51 14.34 12.05
CA THR A 303 -0.28 15.28 10.93
C THR A 303 0.13 16.65 11.48
#